data_575fc543a860e09674e6e8086ba75d09
#
_entry.id   575fc543a860e09674e6e8086ba75d09
#
_cell.length_a   1.000
_cell.length_b   1.000
_cell.length_c   1.000
_cell.angle_alpha   90.00
_cell.angle_beta   90.00
_cell.angle_gamma   90.00
#
_symmetry.space_group_name_H-M   'P 1'
#
loop_
_entity.id
_entity.type
_entity.pdbx_description
1 polymer ?
#
loop_
_entity_poly.entity_id
_entity_poly.type
_entity_poly.pdbx_seq_one_letter_code
_entity_poly.pdbx_strand_id
1 'polypeptide(L)'
;MSLASALLGPVSIGRKVRDRVERLELPFSRFGVDNYGISKKHLSFWFTLLGVLYKEYFRVKAYGTEHIPRRGRAMLIGNHSGGIAIDGAMVIASTFFELEPPRLAQGMVEKFLNRVPMASLWFNRVGQLTGLPENAHHLLEDDRLLMVFPEGAR
;
A
#
# COMPACT_ATOMS: atom_id res chain seq x y z
N MET A 1 -1.24 -27.79 -13.71
CA MET A 1 -2.01 -26.93 -12.77
C MET A 1 -3.50 -27.17 -13.05
N SER A 2 -4.26 -27.64 -12.06
CA SER A 2 -5.70 -27.91 -12.20
C SER A 2 -6.47 -26.58 -12.29
N LEU A 3 -7.52 -26.51 -13.14
CA LEU A 3 -8.45 -25.37 -13.23
C LEU A 3 -9.02 -24.99 -11.83
N ALA A 4 -9.22 -25.96 -10.95
CA ALA A 4 -9.64 -25.72 -9.57
C ALA A 4 -8.62 -24.91 -8.76
N SER A 5 -7.31 -25.13 -8.93
CA SER A 5 -6.27 -24.35 -8.23
C SER A 5 -6.16 -22.92 -8.74
N ALA A 6 -6.46 -22.70 -10.02
CA ALA A 6 -6.48 -21.37 -10.61
C ALA A 6 -7.67 -20.52 -10.15
N LEU A 7 -8.83 -21.14 -9.89
CA LEU A 7 -10.04 -20.44 -9.41
C LEU A 7 -10.07 -20.26 -7.88
N LEU A 8 -9.48 -21.17 -7.11
CA LEU A 8 -9.43 -21.08 -5.64
C LEU A 8 -8.35 -20.12 -5.13
N GLY A 9 -7.29 -19.89 -5.92
CA GLY A 9 -6.20 -18.97 -5.57
C GLY A 9 -6.68 -17.55 -5.25
N PRO A 10 -7.39 -16.85 -6.14
CA PRO A 10 -7.88 -15.50 -5.91
C PRO A 10 -8.86 -15.39 -4.75
N VAL A 11 -9.73 -16.38 -4.56
CA VAL A 11 -10.71 -16.40 -3.46
C VAL A 11 -10.02 -16.56 -2.10
N SER A 12 -9.02 -17.44 -2.02
CA SER A 12 -8.23 -17.62 -0.80
C SER A 12 -7.38 -16.40 -0.47
N ILE A 13 -6.80 -15.74 -1.48
CA ILE A 13 -6.06 -14.48 -1.33
C ILE A 13 -7.00 -13.40 -0.81
N GLY A 14 -8.18 -13.22 -1.39
CA GLY A 14 -9.14 -12.19 -1.01
C GLY A 14 -9.62 -12.32 0.45
N ARG A 15 -9.78 -13.55 0.97
CA ARG A 15 -10.12 -13.77 2.39
C ARG A 15 -8.94 -13.36 3.29
N LYS A 16 -7.74 -13.84 3.00
CA LYS A 16 -6.53 -13.50 3.76
C LYS A 16 -6.25 -11.98 3.74
N VAL A 17 -6.50 -11.32 2.61
CA VAL A 17 -6.34 -9.87 2.49
C VAL A 17 -7.33 -9.14 3.40
N ARG A 18 -8.61 -9.52 3.43
CA ARG A 18 -9.60 -8.89 4.32
C ARG A 18 -9.19 -9.01 5.78
N ASP A 19 -8.78 -10.21 6.22
CA ASP A 19 -8.32 -10.43 7.59
C ASP A 19 -7.09 -9.57 7.92
N ARG A 20 -6.18 -9.35 6.96
CA ARG A 20 -5.03 -8.44 7.16
C ARG A 20 -5.44 -6.98 7.19
N VAL A 21 -6.38 -6.55 6.34
CA VAL A 21 -6.92 -5.17 6.35
C VAL A 21 -7.59 -4.85 7.69
N GLU A 22 -8.31 -5.82 8.29
CA GLU A 22 -8.89 -5.63 9.64
C GLU A 22 -7.83 -5.48 10.73
N ARG A 23 -6.64 -6.06 10.55
CA ARG A 23 -5.51 -5.97 11.49
C ARG A 23 -4.59 -4.77 11.25
N LEU A 24 -4.85 -3.93 10.22
CA LEU A 24 -4.14 -2.67 10.05
C LEU A 24 -4.42 -1.74 11.23
N GLU A 25 -3.36 -1.28 11.90
CA GLU A 25 -3.46 -0.36 13.03
C GLU A 25 -3.63 1.08 12.53
N LEU A 26 -4.73 1.34 11.80
CA LEU A 26 -5.14 2.65 11.32
C LEU A 26 -6.46 3.07 12.02
N PRO A 27 -6.67 4.37 12.31
CA PRO A 27 -7.84 4.85 13.03
C PRO A 27 -9.08 4.87 12.12
N PHE A 28 -9.55 3.71 11.72
CA PHE A 28 -10.75 3.59 10.90
C PHE A 28 -12.01 3.93 11.72
N SER A 29 -12.86 4.75 11.13
CA SER A 29 -14.20 5.03 11.64
C SER A 29 -15.09 3.78 11.56
N ARG A 30 -16.30 3.85 12.15
CA ARG A 30 -17.33 2.81 12.01
C ARG A 30 -17.72 2.50 10.55
N PHE A 31 -17.43 3.39 9.63
CA PHE A 31 -17.68 3.22 8.19
C PHE A 31 -16.48 2.61 7.44
N GLY A 32 -15.41 2.25 8.14
CA GLY A 32 -14.19 1.67 7.56
C GLY A 32 -13.37 2.65 6.73
N VAL A 33 -13.44 3.95 7.07
CA VAL A 33 -12.66 5.03 6.43
C VAL A 33 -11.89 5.77 7.51
N ASP A 34 -10.63 6.11 7.27
CA ASP A 34 -9.80 6.91 8.17
C ASP A 34 -9.85 8.42 7.83
N ASN A 35 -9.13 9.23 8.62
CA ASN A 35 -9.12 10.69 8.46
C ASN A 35 -8.49 11.16 7.14
N TYR A 36 -7.66 10.34 6.48
CA TYR A 36 -7.06 10.61 5.17
C TYR A 36 -7.92 10.11 4.00
N GLY A 37 -9.08 9.51 4.29
CA GLY A 37 -9.97 8.95 3.28
C GLY A 37 -9.63 7.52 2.86
N ILE A 38 -8.67 6.87 3.53
CA ILE A 38 -8.30 5.47 3.28
C ILE A 38 -9.49 4.58 3.61
N SER A 39 -9.84 3.65 2.73
CA SER A 39 -11.02 2.82 2.87
C SER A 39 -10.66 1.34 2.91
N LYS A 40 -11.10 0.63 3.95
CA LYS A 40 -10.92 -0.83 4.08
C LYS A 40 -11.41 -1.59 2.85
N LYS A 41 -12.54 -1.18 2.28
CA LYS A 41 -13.10 -1.79 1.08
C LYS A 41 -12.15 -1.66 -0.12
N HIS A 42 -11.62 -0.45 -0.35
CA HIS A 42 -10.70 -0.19 -1.46
C HIS A 42 -9.34 -0.84 -1.23
N LEU A 43 -8.83 -0.83 0.01
CA LEU A 43 -7.62 -1.57 0.36
C LEU A 43 -7.78 -3.07 0.12
N SER A 44 -8.90 -3.66 0.52
CA SER A 44 -9.16 -5.09 0.29
C SER A 44 -9.16 -5.45 -1.18
N PHE A 45 -9.78 -4.63 -2.03
CA PHE A 45 -9.75 -4.83 -3.47
C PHE A 45 -8.32 -4.67 -4.03
N TRP A 46 -7.65 -3.57 -3.67
CA TRP A 46 -6.31 -3.25 -4.14
C TRP A 46 -5.28 -4.31 -3.76
N PHE A 47 -5.24 -4.70 -2.48
CA PHE A 47 -4.30 -5.73 -2.03
C PHE A 47 -4.65 -7.13 -2.53
N THR A 48 -5.90 -7.41 -2.91
CA THR A 48 -6.22 -8.68 -3.59
C THR A 48 -5.58 -8.71 -4.97
N LEU A 49 -5.67 -7.63 -5.73
CA LEU A 49 -5.00 -7.50 -7.03
C LEU A 49 -3.47 -7.52 -6.86
N LEU A 50 -2.93 -6.69 -5.96
CA LEU A 50 -1.49 -6.66 -5.67
C LEU A 50 -0.97 -8.00 -5.17
N GLY A 51 -1.76 -8.74 -4.39
CA GLY A 51 -1.38 -10.06 -3.90
C GLY A 51 -1.14 -11.07 -5.00
N VAL A 52 -1.95 -11.04 -6.06
CA VAL A 52 -1.73 -11.87 -7.25
C VAL A 52 -0.46 -11.44 -7.97
N LEU A 53 -0.27 -10.13 -8.19
CA LEU A 53 0.95 -9.63 -8.83
C LEU A 53 2.20 -9.94 -7.98
N TYR A 54 2.14 -9.70 -6.69
CA TYR A 54 3.24 -9.87 -5.76
C TYR A 54 3.68 -11.35 -5.64
N LYS A 55 2.72 -12.26 -5.42
CA LYS A 55 3.00 -13.67 -5.10
C LYS A 55 3.10 -14.57 -6.33
N GLU A 56 2.22 -14.35 -7.32
CA GLU A 56 2.10 -15.28 -8.45
C GLU A 56 2.84 -14.81 -9.69
N TYR A 57 2.75 -13.51 -10.03
CA TYR A 57 3.34 -12.97 -11.25
C TYR A 57 4.81 -12.60 -11.05
N PHE A 58 5.10 -11.62 -10.19
CA PHE A 58 6.48 -11.17 -9.93
C PHE A 58 7.23 -12.08 -8.97
N ARG A 59 6.53 -12.85 -8.14
CA ARG A 59 7.11 -13.73 -7.11
C ARG A 59 8.13 -13.01 -6.25
N VAL A 60 7.76 -11.84 -5.79
CA VAL A 60 8.63 -10.93 -5.04
C VAL A 60 9.13 -11.61 -3.77
N LYS A 61 10.41 -11.46 -3.49
CA LYS A 61 11.05 -11.85 -2.23
C LYS A 61 11.53 -10.57 -1.54
N ALA A 62 10.97 -10.26 -0.39
CA ALA A 62 11.38 -9.13 0.43
C ALA A 62 12.37 -9.63 1.49
N TYR A 63 13.47 -8.90 1.64
CA TYR A 63 14.50 -9.15 2.65
C TYR A 63 14.65 -7.94 3.53
N GLY A 64 15.05 -8.12 4.79
CA GLY A 64 15.26 -7.01 5.73
C GLY A 64 13.97 -6.39 6.26
N THR A 65 12.82 -7.02 6.06
CA THR A 65 11.53 -6.53 6.57
C THR A 65 11.48 -6.47 8.09
N GLU A 66 12.32 -7.24 8.77
CA GLU A 66 12.52 -7.22 10.22
C GLU A 66 13.09 -5.91 10.75
N HIS A 67 13.75 -5.12 9.90
CA HIS A 67 14.27 -3.79 10.24
C HIS A 67 13.21 -2.68 10.18
N ILE A 68 12.06 -2.96 9.59
CA ILE A 68 10.96 -1.99 9.54
C ILE A 68 10.27 -1.96 10.90
N PRO A 69 10.17 -0.79 11.57
CA PRO A 69 9.48 -0.68 12.84
C PRO A 69 8.03 -1.19 12.72
N ARG A 70 7.61 -2.01 13.67
CA ARG A 70 6.26 -2.58 13.65
C ARG A 70 5.18 -1.53 13.90
N ARG A 71 5.52 -0.46 14.61
CA ARG A 71 4.62 0.65 14.99
C ARG A 71 5.37 1.97 14.95
N GLY A 72 4.61 3.06 15.01
CA GLY A 72 5.15 4.39 15.05
C GLY A 72 5.62 4.89 13.68
N ARG A 73 6.07 6.12 13.67
CA ARG A 73 6.55 6.80 12.46
C ARG A 73 7.80 6.15 11.91
N ALA A 74 7.82 5.96 10.60
CA ALA A 74 9.00 5.52 9.89
C ALA A 74 8.94 5.96 8.43
N MET A 75 10.09 6.05 7.78
CA MET A 75 10.18 6.42 6.37
C MET A 75 10.97 5.33 5.62
N LEU A 76 10.36 4.80 4.57
CA LEU A 76 11.04 3.96 3.59
C LEU A 76 11.53 4.86 2.46
N ILE A 77 12.80 4.85 2.20
CA ILE A 77 13.41 5.63 1.14
C ILE A 77 14.08 4.67 0.17
N GLY A 78 13.79 4.81 -1.11
CA GLY A 78 14.34 3.93 -2.14
C GLY A 78 14.56 4.65 -3.46
N ASN A 79 15.27 3.97 -4.36
CA ASN A 79 15.41 4.42 -5.73
C ASN A 79 14.14 4.04 -6.51
N HIS A 80 13.77 4.87 -7.48
CA HIS A 80 12.61 4.63 -8.33
C HIS A 80 13.04 4.28 -9.75
N SER A 81 12.48 3.20 -10.30
CA SER A 81 12.83 2.78 -11.66
C SER A 81 12.23 3.66 -12.76
N GLY A 82 11.37 4.62 -12.38
CA GLY A 82 10.65 5.47 -13.32
C GLY A 82 9.46 4.76 -14.01
N GLY A 83 8.69 5.52 -14.80
CA GLY A 83 7.55 4.99 -15.54
C GLY A 83 6.34 4.65 -14.66
N ILE A 84 5.78 3.45 -14.84
CA ILE A 84 4.67 2.96 -14.01
C ILE A 84 5.23 2.51 -12.67
N ALA A 85 4.74 3.06 -11.56
CA ALA A 85 5.22 2.85 -10.19
C ALA A 85 4.96 1.41 -9.65
N ILE A 86 5.35 0.38 -10.43
CA ILE A 86 5.19 -1.04 -10.05
C ILE A 86 6.10 -1.37 -8.87
N ASP A 87 7.31 -0.86 -8.86
CA ASP A 87 8.27 -1.01 -7.75
C ASP A 87 7.70 -0.47 -6.44
N GLY A 88 7.15 0.72 -6.45
CA GLY A 88 6.44 1.29 -5.29
C GLY A 88 5.27 0.42 -4.83
N ALA A 89 4.48 -0.09 -5.78
CA ALA A 89 3.38 -1.01 -5.46
C ALA A 89 3.89 -2.31 -4.82
N MET A 90 5.06 -2.83 -5.24
CA MET A 90 5.67 -4.02 -4.63
C MET A 90 6.22 -3.74 -3.23
N VAL A 91 6.78 -2.55 -2.97
CA VAL A 91 7.20 -2.13 -1.62
C VAL A 91 5.97 -2.04 -0.70
N ILE A 92 4.88 -1.41 -1.14
CA ILE A 92 3.62 -1.33 -0.39
C ILE A 92 3.06 -2.74 -0.11
N ALA A 93 3.10 -3.63 -1.10
CA ALA A 93 2.68 -5.00 -0.94
C ALA A 93 3.54 -5.76 0.08
N SER A 94 4.87 -5.55 0.07
CA SER A 94 5.77 -6.21 1.01
C SER A 94 5.46 -5.82 2.46
N THR A 95 5.26 -4.53 2.75
CA THR A 95 4.92 -4.09 4.12
C THR A 95 3.55 -4.60 4.58
N PHE A 96 2.63 -4.78 3.64
CA PHE A 96 1.32 -5.34 3.94
C PHE A 96 1.35 -6.86 4.12
N PHE A 97 2.08 -7.61 3.28
CA PHE A 97 2.04 -9.07 3.29
C PHE A 97 3.06 -9.72 4.23
N GLU A 98 4.23 -9.10 4.44
CA GLU A 98 5.34 -9.72 5.17
C GLU A 98 5.44 -9.25 6.64
N LEU A 99 4.93 -8.05 6.97
CA LEU A 99 4.98 -7.55 8.35
C LEU A 99 3.87 -8.11 9.23
N GLU A 100 4.17 -8.34 10.51
CA GLU A 100 3.21 -8.67 11.56
C GLU A 100 3.39 -7.73 12.78
N PRO A 101 2.39 -6.90 13.10
CA PRO A 101 1.15 -6.66 12.36
C PRO A 101 1.40 -6.06 10.97
N PRO A 102 0.44 -6.20 10.01
CA PRO A 102 0.59 -5.60 8.69
C PRO A 102 0.67 -4.08 8.79
N ARG A 103 1.50 -3.45 7.94
CA ARG A 103 1.58 -2.01 7.84
C ARG A 103 1.24 -1.54 6.42
N LEU A 104 0.56 -0.41 6.35
CA LEU A 104 0.31 0.29 5.09
C LEU A 104 1.43 1.32 4.87
N ALA A 105 2.34 1.07 3.93
CA ALA A 105 3.24 2.11 3.47
C ALA A 105 2.46 3.10 2.60
N GLN A 106 2.47 4.38 2.99
CA GLN A 106 1.78 5.46 2.31
C GLN A 106 2.77 6.21 1.42
N GLY A 107 2.60 6.06 0.11
CA GLY A 107 3.48 6.69 -0.88
C GLY A 107 3.05 8.10 -1.22
N MET A 108 4.02 8.86 -1.72
CA MET A 108 3.83 10.20 -2.26
C MET A 108 3.63 10.13 -3.77
N VAL A 109 2.45 10.50 -4.23
CA VAL A 109 2.07 10.47 -5.64
C VAL A 109 2.37 11.82 -6.30
N GLU A 110 2.84 11.78 -7.53
CA GLU A 110 3.12 12.96 -8.33
C GLU A 110 1.90 13.89 -8.48
N LYS A 111 2.14 15.21 -8.37
CA LYS A 111 1.09 16.23 -8.42
C LYS A 111 0.24 16.20 -9.70
N PHE A 112 0.81 15.75 -10.83
CA PHE A 112 0.07 15.70 -12.09
C PHE A 112 -1.08 14.70 -12.07
N LEU A 113 -0.99 13.63 -11.26
CA LEU A 113 -2.06 12.63 -11.14
C LEU A 113 -3.35 13.22 -10.54
N ASN A 114 -3.25 14.33 -9.80
CA ASN A 114 -4.42 15.06 -9.33
C ASN A 114 -5.23 15.70 -10.47
N ARG A 115 -4.64 15.88 -11.65
CA ARG A 115 -5.33 16.40 -12.83
C ARG A 115 -6.10 15.33 -13.58
N VAL A 116 -5.85 14.05 -13.26
CA VAL A 116 -6.58 12.93 -13.87
C VAL A 116 -7.87 12.71 -13.09
N PRO A 117 -9.04 12.86 -13.72
CA PRO A 117 -10.32 12.63 -13.06
C PRO A 117 -10.37 11.25 -12.38
N MET A 118 -10.91 11.20 -11.17
CA MET A 118 -11.05 10.00 -10.33
C MET A 118 -9.73 9.35 -9.85
N ALA A 119 -8.58 9.63 -10.46
CA ALA A 119 -7.31 9.03 -10.05
C ALA A 119 -6.92 9.46 -8.62
N SER A 120 -6.99 10.74 -8.31
CA SER A 120 -6.70 11.25 -6.98
C SER A 120 -7.59 10.64 -5.90
N LEU A 121 -8.89 10.50 -6.21
CA LEU A 121 -9.83 9.86 -5.29
C LEU A 121 -9.46 8.39 -5.04
N TRP A 122 -9.09 7.66 -6.09
CA TRP A 122 -8.65 6.27 -5.96
C TRP A 122 -7.37 6.17 -5.12
N PHE A 123 -6.35 6.98 -5.44
CA PHE A 123 -5.09 6.97 -4.70
C PHE A 123 -5.28 7.26 -3.22
N ASN A 124 -6.09 8.27 -2.87
CA ASN A 124 -6.40 8.55 -1.47
C ASN A 124 -7.10 7.36 -0.79
N ARG A 125 -8.03 6.67 -1.48
CA ARG A 125 -8.73 5.50 -0.94
C ARG A 125 -7.82 4.32 -0.62
N VAL A 126 -6.68 4.23 -1.31
CA VAL A 126 -5.67 3.18 -1.08
C VAL A 126 -4.43 3.68 -0.32
N GLY A 127 -4.51 4.88 0.27
CA GLY A 127 -3.48 5.40 1.16
C GLY A 127 -2.31 6.09 0.47
N GLN A 128 -2.46 6.46 -0.80
CA GLN A 128 -1.45 7.22 -1.52
C GLN A 128 -1.85 8.69 -1.57
N LEU A 129 -0.98 9.58 -1.13
CA LEU A 129 -1.24 11.01 -1.03
C LEU A 129 -0.40 11.80 -2.02
N THR A 130 -0.86 13.02 -2.33
CA THR A 130 -0.05 13.93 -3.14
C THR A 130 1.27 14.27 -2.46
N GLY A 131 2.35 14.23 -3.22
CA GLY A 131 3.72 14.53 -2.77
C GLY A 131 3.92 16.00 -2.41
N LEU A 132 3.38 16.40 -1.28
CA LEU A 132 3.55 17.68 -0.63
C LEU A 132 4.27 17.51 0.69
N PRO A 133 5.26 18.37 1.04
CA PRO A 133 5.95 18.30 2.33
C PRO A 133 4.98 18.27 3.53
N GLU A 134 3.90 19.04 3.46
CA GLU A 134 2.88 19.12 4.50
C GLU A 134 2.20 17.77 4.72
N ASN A 135 1.87 17.06 3.65
CA ASN A 135 1.27 15.72 3.75
C ASN A 135 2.24 14.71 4.36
N ALA A 136 3.53 14.78 4.01
CA ALA A 136 4.55 13.93 4.60
C ALA A 136 4.70 14.20 6.11
N HIS A 137 4.69 15.47 6.51
CA HIS A 137 4.80 15.88 7.90
C HIS A 137 3.60 15.35 8.73
N HIS A 138 2.38 15.57 8.26
CA HIS A 138 1.17 15.09 8.93
C HIS A 138 1.14 13.57 9.07
N LEU A 139 1.55 12.83 8.02
CA LEU A 139 1.63 11.37 8.12
C LEU A 139 2.62 10.91 9.20
N LEU A 140 3.77 11.56 9.30
CA LEU A 140 4.76 11.21 10.31
C LEU A 140 4.31 11.62 11.72
N GLU A 141 3.59 12.75 11.86
CA GLU A 141 2.98 13.14 13.14
C GLU A 141 1.94 12.11 13.61
N ASP A 142 1.19 11.52 12.68
CA ASP A 142 0.18 10.50 12.93
C ASP A 142 0.76 9.06 13.01
N ASP A 143 2.07 8.93 13.24
CA ASP A 143 2.78 7.66 13.37
C ASP A 143 2.61 6.70 12.16
N ARG A 144 2.47 7.26 10.95
CA ARG A 144 2.33 6.46 9.72
C ARG A 144 3.69 5.97 9.19
N LEU A 145 3.62 4.94 8.36
CA LEU A 145 4.76 4.48 7.57
C LEU A 145 4.74 5.19 6.21
N LEU A 146 5.67 6.11 6.01
CA LEU A 146 5.81 6.88 4.79
C LEU A 146 6.74 6.17 3.81
N MET A 147 6.44 6.22 2.52
CA MET A 147 7.32 5.76 1.44
C MET A 147 7.62 6.91 0.48
N VAL A 148 8.90 7.15 0.23
CA VAL A 148 9.35 8.25 -0.62
C VAL A 148 10.41 7.76 -1.60
N PHE A 149 10.27 8.20 -2.85
CA PHE A 149 11.30 8.07 -3.88
C PHE A 149 11.81 9.48 -4.22
N PRO A 150 12.97 9.90 -3.68
CA PRO A 150 13.45 11.28 -3.81
C PRO A 150 13.73 11.71 -5.24
N GLU A 151 13.98 10.77 -6.14
CA GLU A 151 14.26 11.04 -7.56
C GLU A 151 13.04 11.58 -8.31
N GLY A 152 11.83 11.34 -7.80
CA GLY A 152 10.59 11.67 -8.50
C GLY A 152 10.39 10.85 -9.78
N ALA A 153 9.35 11.18 -10.55
CA ALA A 153 9.16 10.63 -11.89
C ALA A 153 10.09 11.37 -12.87
N ARG A 154 11.09 10.70 -13.39
CA ARG A 154 11.96 11.16 -14.49
C ARG A 154 11.50 10.57 -15.80
#